data_854e5dcd2ce97bf56b3e466c9cdee867
#
_entry.id   854e5dcd2ce97bf56b3e466c9cdee867
#
_cell.length_a   1.000
_cell.length_b   1.000
_cell.length_c   1.000
_cell.angle_alpha   90.00
_cell.angle_beta   90.00
_cell.angle_gamma   90.00
#
_symmetry.space_group_name_H-M   'P 1'
#
loop_
_entity.id
_entity.type
_entity.pdbx_description
1 polymer ?
#
loop_
_entity_poly.entity_id
_entity_poly.type
_entity_poly.pdbx_seq_one_letter_code
_entity_poly.pdbx_strand_id
1 'polypeptide(L)'
;MATIKEIAALAGVSRGTVDRVLNDRGAVNPETAEKIRKIAKELDYKPNRAGLVLAAQKKRLKLGVILFSTGNPFFQDVLAGINEKAEELAGYNCTVITKQISFGVEAQLQAVKELLAEEVNGIAMTPYNDERIRDCINTLYEQGIPVVTLNTDIENSRRIAYVGSNYTRSGATAAGLLQLMTSGTVNVGIVTGSSNILCHTERIVGFLKTLEPFSDRIRVVDTVEIHDDEVESYEKTTTLLSKHPEINALFFAAGGVYGGCRSVEALGKKKSIRIIAFDLVPTTRQMLENGTIAATICQQPKIQGSNPLSLLFAYLTTGENPEKEYNYVAVDIRIKENI
;
A
#
# COMPACT_ATOMS: atom_id res chain seq x y z
N MET A 1 19.15 -15.25 25.76
CA MET A 1 18.77 -15.70 24.42
C MET A 1 19.52 -16.98 24.13
N ALA A 2 18.81 -18.05 23.78
CA ALA A 2 19.42 -19.31 23.39
C ALA A 2 20.29 -19.14 22.14
N THR A 3 21.36 -19.92 22.02
CA THR A 3 22.33 -19.84 20.94
C THR A 3 22.44 -21.17 20.19
N ILE A 4 22.84 -21.15 18.92
CA ILE A 4 23.13 -22.37 18.14
C ILE A 4 24.16 -23.26 18.89
N LYS A 5 25.06 -22.66 19.68
CA LYS A 5 26.04 -23.39 20.49
C LYS A 5 25.37 -24.20 21.59
N GLU A 6 24.39 -23.66 22.26
CA GLU A 6 23.64 -24.35 23.33
C GLU A 6 22.77 -25.46 22.77
N ILE A 7 22.09 -25.21 21.64
CA ILE A 7 21.29 -26.23 20.94
C ILE A 7 22.20 -27.39 20.49
N ALA A 8 23.37 -27.09 19.93
CA ALA A 8 24.34 -28.08 19.50
C ALA A 8 24.83 -28.94 20.66
N ALA A 9 25.10 -28.32 21.82
CA ALA A 9 25.53 -29.02 23.03
C ALA A 9 24.42 -29.96 23.55
N LEU A 10 23.16 -29.49 23.61
CA LEU A 10 22.02 -30.28 24.12
C LEU A 10 21.61 -31.39 23.10
N ALA A 11 21.73 -31.14 21.82
CA ALA A 11 21.46 -32.14 20.78
C ALA A 11 22.57 -33.18 20.62
N GLY A 12 23.80 -32.89 21.09
CA GLY A 12 24.99 -33.73 20.91
C GLY A 12 25.53 -33.73 19.47
N VAL A 13 25.42 -32.58 18.77
CA VAL A 13 25.83 -32.46 17.36
C VAL A 13 26.70 -31.22 17.14
N SER A 14 27.27 -31.09 15.94
CA SER A 14 28.05 -29.90 15.58
C SER A 14 27.12 -28.69 15.36
N ARG A 15 27.67 -27.47 15.55
CA ARG A 15 26.96 -26.21 15.25
C ARG A 15 26.50 -26.18 13.77
N GLY A 16 27.33 -26.70 12.85
CA GLY A 16 26.97 -26.78 11.44
C GLY A 16 25.82 -27.74 11.14
N THR A 17 25.61 -28.77 11.99
CA THR A 17 24.43 -29.66 11.87
C THR A 17 23.18 -28.95 12.34
N VAL A 18 23.26 -28.17 13.45
CA VAL A 18 22.14 -27.35 13.94
C VAL A 18 21.79 -26.28 12.91
N ASP A 19 22.77 -25.58 12.37
CA ASP A 19 22.56 -24.54 11.33
C ASP A 19 21.87 -25.11 10.08
N ARG A 20 22.30 -26.31 9.62
CA ARG A 20 21.66 -26.99 8.49
C ARG A 20 20.19 -27.34 8.76
N VAL A 21 19.88 -27.81 9.94
CA VAL A 21 18.50 -28.18 10.33
C VAL A 21 17.61 -26.96 10.49
N LEU A 22 18.09 -25.91 11.18
CA LEU A 22 17.29 -24.72 11.45
C LEU A 22 17.11 -23.83 10.22
N ASN A 23 17.98 -23.96 9.22
CA ASN A 23 17.90 -23.22 7.95
C ASN A 23 17.56 -24.10 6.73
N ASP A 24 17.10 -25.33 6.97
CA ASP A 24 16.75 -26.35 5.94
C ASP A 24 17.82 -26.50 4.83
N ARG A 25 19.11 -26.45 5.21
CA ARG A 25 20.26 -26.52 4.31
C ARG A 25 20.88 -27.91 4.33
N GLY A 26 20.51 -28.75 3.36
CA GLY A 26 21.12 -30.07 3.14
C GLY A 26 20.53 -31.19 4.01
N ALA A 27 20.88 -32.44 3.64
CA ALA A 27 20.35 -33.63 4.30
C ALA A 27 20.96 -33.84 5.69
N VAL A 28 20.11 -33.87 6.71
CA VAL A 28 20.42 -34.30 8.07
C VAL A 28 19.47 -35.45 8.39
N ASN A 29 19.96 -36.45 9.19
CA ASN A 29 19.13 -37.56 9.62
C ASN A 29 17.83 -37.05 10.23
N PRO A 30 16.63 -37.57 9.83
CA PRO A 30 15.33 -37.10 10.28
C PRO A 30 15.18 -37.04 11.80
N GLU A 31 15.62 -38.07 12.53
CA GLU A 31 15.57 -38.12 14.00
C GLU A 31 16.42 -37.02 14.65
N THR A 32 17.60 -36.77 14.09
CA THR A 32 18.49 -35.70 14.54
C THR A 32 17.88 -34.33 14.26
N ALA A 33 17.24 -34.16 13.10
CA ALA A 33 16.58 -32.93 12.74
C ALA A 33 15.37 -32.63 13.66
N GLU A 34 14.57 -33.62 13.96
CA GLU A 34 13.42 -33.51 14.88
C GLU A 34 13.90 -33.14 16.32
N LYS A 35 14.93 -33.83 16.81
CA LYS A 35 15.54 -33.52 18.10
C LYS A 35 16.01 -32.07 18.20
N ILE A 36 16.69 -31.59 17.15
CA ILE A 36 17.19 -30.20 17.11
C ILE A 36 16.03 -29.20 17.11
N ARG A 37 14.99 -29.42 16.28
CA ARG A 37 13.80 -28.55 16.23
C ARG A 37 13.07 -28.50 17.57
N LYS A 38 12.95 -29.65 18.26
CA LYS A 38 12.33 -29.73 19.60
C LYS A 38 13.12 -28.90 20.64
N ILE A 39 14.43 -29.08 20.70
CA ILE A 39 15.31 -28.31 21.62
C ILE A 39 15.25 -26.80 21.29
N ALA A 40 15.28 -26.43 20.03
CA ALA A 40 15.19 -25.03 19.62
C ALA A 40 13.84 -24.40 20.06
N LYS A 41 12.75 -25.14 19.98
CA LYS A 41 11.41 -24.72 20.42
C LYS A 41 11.35 -24.59 21.96
N GLU A 42 11.88 -25.55 22.69
CA GLU A 42 11.91 -25.54 24.15
C GLU A 42 12.74 -24.39 24.73
N LEU A 43 13.79 -23.98 24.02
CA LEU A 43 14.66 -22.86 24.39
C LEU A 43 14.16 -21.50 23.85
N ASP A 44 13.01 -21.42 23.20
CA ASP A 44 12.54 -20.22 22.48
C ASP A 44 13.65 -19.58 21.63
N TYR A 45 14.40 -20.45 20.91
CA TYR A 45 15.49 -19.99 20.07
C TYR A 45 14.99 -19.11 18.95
N LYS A 46 15.50 -17.89 18.87
CA LYS A 46 15.29 -16.98 17.75
C LYS A 46 16.61 -16.76 17.02
N PRO A 47 16.66 -16.92 15.69
CA PRO A 47 17.86 -16.64 14.93
C PRO A 47 18.41 -15.24 15.24
N ASN A 48 19.73 -15.11 15.36
CA ASN A 48 20.34 -13.80 15.56
C ASN A 48 20.21 -12.99 14.27
N ARG A 49 19.20 -12.11 14.22
CA ARG A 49 18.93 -11.25 13.04
C ARG A 49 20.18 -10.48 12.58
N ALA A 50 21.00 -9.99 13.50
CA ALA A 50 22.25 -9.31 13.14
C ALA A 50 23.24 -10.24 12.43
N GLY A 51 23.33 -11.50 12.84
CA GLY A 51 24.16 -12.50 12.15
C GLY A 51 23.66 -12.87 10.77
N LEU A 52 22.34 -12.94 10.58
CA LEU A 52 21.72 -13.18 9.29
C LEU A 52 21.91 -12.00 8.33
N VAL A 53 21.75 -10.78 8.81
CA VAL A 53 22.01 -9.55 8.06
C VAL A 53 23.49 -9.48 7.64
N LEU A 54 24.44 -9.80 8.54
CA LEU A 54 25.88 -9.89 8.20
C LEU A 54 26.19 -10.97 7.16
N ALA A 55 25.47 -12.11 7.21
CA ALA A 55 25.61 -13.16 6.19
C ALA A 55 25.01 -12.71 4.85
N ALA A 56 23.92 -11.96 4.88
CA ALA A 56 23.26 -11.37 3.70
C ALA A 56 24.12 -10.27 3.03
N GLN A 57 24.93 -9.54 3.79
CA GLN A 57 25.89 -8.57 3.22
C GLN A 57 26.87 -9.19 2.23
N LYS A 58 27.10 -10.49 2.30
CA LYS A 58 27.90 -11.25 1.30
C LYS A 58 27.13 -11.49 0.00
N LYS A 59 25.78 -11.40 0.03
CA LYS A 59 24.93 -11.51 -1.15
C LYS A 59 24.59 -10.09 -1.59
N ARG A 60 24.89 -9.76 -2.83
CA ARG A 60 24.46 -8.48 -3.42
C ARG A 60 22.98 -8.60 -3.74
N LEU A 61 22.12 -8.15 -2.82
CA LEU A 61 20.68 -8.16 -3.03
C LEU A 61 20.26 -7.00 -3.93
N LYS A 62 19.31 -7.25 -4.83
CA LYS A 62 18.66 -6.25 -5.65
C LYS A 62 17.14 -6.34 -5.43
N LEU A 63 16.50 -5.23 -5.09
CA LEU A 63 15.06 -5.12 -4.97
C LEU A 63 14.51 -4.27 -6.11
N GLY A 64 13.47 -4.76 -6.76
CA GLY A 64 12.72 -4.00 -7.74
C GLY A 64 11.54 -3.28 -7.10
N VAL A 65 11.21 -2.09 -7.60
CA VAL A 65 9.98 -1.37 -7.25
C VAL A 65 9.25 -0.96 -8.51
N ILE A 66 7.93 -1.17 -8.57
CA ILE A 66 7.06 -0.75 -9.68
C ILE A 66 5.93 0.12 -9.11
N LEU A 67 5.83 1.37 -9.56
CA LEU A 67 4.80 2.31 -9.13
C LEU A 67 4.02 2.86 -10.32
N PHE A 68 2.69 2.96 -10.15
CA PHE A 68 1.85 3.82 -10.99
C PHE A 68 1.97 5.27 -10.53
N SER A 69 3.01 5.97 -10.90
CA SER A 69 3.32 7.28 -10.32
C SER A 69 3.21 8.44 -11.30
N THR A 70 2.95 8.16 -12.57
CA THR A 70 2.89 9.20 -13.59
C THR A 70 1.66 10.08 -13.37
N GLY A 71 1.88 11.33 -12.95
CA GLY A 71 0.83 12.35 -12.82
C GLY A 71 0.20 12.48 -11.44
N ASN A 72 0.33 11.52 -10.51
CA ASN A 72 -0.24 11.61 -9.17
C ASN A 72 0.78 12.05 -8.10
N PRO A 73 0.66 13.28 -7.53
CA PRO A 73 1.62 13.81 -6.55
C PRO A 73 1.78 12.98 -5.28
N PHE A 74 0.79 12.16 -4.90
CA PHE A 74 0.87 11.26 -3.76
C PHE A 74 2.10 10.35 -3.83
N PHE A 75 2.45 9.87 -5.03
CA PHE A 75 3.59 8.98 -5.22
C PHE A 75 4.96 9.66 -5.06
N GLN A 76 5.03 10.99 -5.01
CA GLN A 76 6.29 11.69 -4.68
C GLN A 76 6.72 11.39 -3.25
N ASP A 77 5.77 11.37 -2.29
CA ASP A 77 6.06 11.01 -0.90
C ASP A 77 6.32 9.51 -0.74
N VAL A 78 5.65 8.65 -1.52
CA VAL A 78 5.96 7.21 -1.58
C VAL A 78 7.40 7.00 -2.07
N LEU A 79 7.80 7.67 -3.15
CA LEU A 79 9.17 7.65 -3.69
C LEU A 79 10.19 8.18 -2.68
N ALA A 80 9.87 9.23 -1.93
CA ALA A 80 10.74 9.71 -0.86
C ALA A 80 10.99 8.62 0.18
N GLY A 81 9.94 7.89 0.61
CA GLY A 81 10.08 6.76 1.53
C GLY A 81 10.89 5.59 0.95
N ILE A 82 10.73 5.30 -0.36
CA ILE A 82 11.54 4.30 -1.06
C ILE A 82 13.01 4.71 -1.08
N ASN A 83 13.31 5.97 -1.42
CA ASN A 83 14.68 6.46 -1.53
C ASN A 83 15.37 6.49 -0.17
N GLU A 84 14.71 6.99 0.88
CA GLU A 84 15.21 6.95 2.26
C GLU A 84 15.56 5.51 2.69
N LYS A 85 14.70 4.54 2.36
CA LYS A 85 14.97 3.13 2.66
C LYS A 85 16.06 2.52 1.77
N ALA A 86 16.14 2.91 0.51
CA ALA A 86 17.19 2.45 -0.40
C ALA A 86 18.59 2.89 0.08
N GLU A 87 18.74 4.12 0.57
CA GLU A 87 19.98 4.62 1.19
C GLU A 87 20.35 3.79 2.43
N GLU A 88 19.37 3.49 3.30
CA GLU A 88 19.61 2.62 4.46
C GLU A 88 20.08 1.23 4.04
N LEU A 89 19.40 0.61 3.07
CA LEU A 89 19.68 -0.74 2.58
C LEU A 89 21.01 -0.84 1.81
N ALA A 90 21.48 0.24 1.21
CA ALA A 90 22.79 0.29 0.56
C ALA A 90 23.93 -0.03 1.54
N GLY A 91 23.79 0.37 2.82
CA GLY A 91 24.72 -0.02 3.90
C GLY A 91 24.77 -1.53 4.17
N TYR A 92 23.78 -2.28 3.68
CA TYR A 92 23.70 -3.74 3.77
C TYR A 92 23.95 -4.44 2.44
N ASN A 93 24.58 -3.75 1.47
CA ASN A 93 24.88 -4.26 0.12
C ASN A 93 23.62 -4.67 -0.66
N CYS A 94 22.54 -3.94 -0.46
CA CYS A 94 21.27 -4.10 -1.17
C CYS A 94 20.99 -2.88 -2.04
N THR A 95 20.71 -3.10 -3.32
CA THR A 95 20.39 -2.04 -4.30
C THR A 95 18.89 -2.05 -4.57
N VAL A 96 18.30 -0.88 -4.74
CA VAL A 96 16.89 -0.72 -5.12
C VAL A 96 16.78 -0.11 -6.50
N ILE A 97 16.00 -0.74 -7.38
CA ILE A 97 15.74 -0.29 -8.75
C ILE A 97 14.27 0.06 -8.87
N THR A 98 13.95 1.34 -9.11
CA THR A 98 12.58 1.82 -9.19
C THR A 98 12.16 2.08 -10.63
N LYS A 99 11.01 1.53 -11.02
CA LYS A 99 10.31 1.77 -12.29
C LYS A 99 9.02 2.54 -12.02
N GLN A 100 8.90 3.69 -12.63
CA GLN A 100 7.67 4.49 -12.64
C GLN A 100 6.98 4.26 -13.98
N ILE A 101 5.73 3.81 -13.94
CA ILE A 101 4.98 3.43 -15.12
C ILE A 101 3.65 4.16 -15.19
N SER A 102 3.08 4.25 -16.39
CA SER A 102 1.69 4.65 -16.59
C SER A 102 0.73 3.53 -16.18
N PHE A 103 -0.54 3.87 -15.97
CA PHE A 103 -1.58 2.87 -15.72
C PHE A 103 -1.72 1.89 -16.89
N GLY A 104 -1.77 0.61 -16.56
CA GLY A 104 -2.03 -0.44 -17.56
C GLY A 104 -1.23 -1.71 -17.31
N VAL A 105 -1.84 -2.82 -17.70
CA VAL A 105 -1.29 -4.17 -17.52
C VAL A 105 0.01 -4.37 -18.31
N GLU A 106 0.03 -3.91 -19.58
CA GLU A 106 1.19 -4.11 -20.45
C GLU A 106 2.44 -3.38 -19.93
N ALA A 107 2.26 -2.13 -19.46
CA ALA A 107 3.34 -1.36 -18.86
C ALA A 107 3.88 -2.06 -17.61
N GLN A 108 3.01 -2.64 -16.79
CA GLN A 108 3.41 -3.36 -15.57
C GLN A 108 4.16 -4.66 -15.90
N LEU A 109 3.65 -5.47 -16.83
CA LEU A 109 4.32 -6.70 -17.27
C LEU A 109 5.69 -6.42 -17.91
N GLN A 110 5.78 -5.32 -18.67
CA GLN A 110 7.07 -4.90 -19.24
C GLN A 110 8.07 -4.48 -18.15
N ALA A 111 7.61 -3.72 -17.14
CA ALA A 111 8.46 -3.33 -16.01
C ALA A 111 8.96 -4.55 -15.21
N VAL A 112 8.11 -5.57 -15.02
CA VAL A 112 8.53 -6.84 -14.40
C VAL A 112 9.64 -7.51 -15.22
N LYS A 113 9.47 -7.63 -16.56
CA LYS A 113 10.50 -8.21 -17.44
C LYS A 113 11.84 -7.47 -17.35
N GLU A 114 11.79 -6.14 -17.31
CA GLU A 114 12.99 -5.32 -17.18
C GLU A 114 13.69 -5.54 -15.83
N LEU A 115 12.93 -5.62 -14.72
CA LEU A 115 13.50 -5.92 -13.41
C LEU A 115 14.08 -7.33 -13.33
N LEU A 116 13.46 -8.31 -13.97
CA LEU A 116 14.01 -9.66 -14.06
C LEU A 116 15.33 -9.70 -14.84
N ALA A 117 15.45 -8.91 -15.91
CA ALA A 117 16.71 -8.77 -16.65
C ALA A 117 17.84 -8.13 -15.81
N GLU A 118 17.47 -7.33 -14.81
CA GLU A 118 18.40 -6.77 -13.81
C GLU A 118 18.72 -7.77 -12.67
N GLU A 119 18.17 -8.98 -12.71
CA GLU A 119 18.36 -10.04 -11.70
C GLU A 119 17.93 -9.62 -10.30
N VAL A 120 16.75 -8.98 -10.15
CA VAL A 120 16.21 -8.62 -8.84
C VAL A 120 15.83 -9.88 -8.05
N ASN A 121 16.00 -9.81 -6.72
CA ASN A 121 15.72 -10.93 -5.82
C ASN A 121 14.30 -10.85 -5.21
N GLY A 122 13.63 -9.70 -5.32
CA GLY A 122 12.26 -9.48 -4.85
C GLY A 122 11.69 -8.19 -5.41
N ILE A 123 10.37 -8.09 -5.48
CA ILE A 123 9.69 -6.94 -6.11
C ILE A 123 8.62 -6.36 -5.16
N ALA A 124 8.67 -5.05 -4.95
CA ALA A 124 7.57 -4.28 -4.36
C ALA A 124 6.78 -3.63 -5.50
N MET A 125 5.43 -3.73 -5.51
CA MET A 125 4.66 -3.13 -6.61
C MET A 125 3.28 -2.62 -6.18
N THR A 126 2.81 -1.58 -6.87
CA THR A 126 1.39 -1.20 -6.91
C THR A 126 0.72 -2.03 -8.01
N PRO A 127 -0.05 -3.08 -7.70
CA PRO A 127 -0.60 -3.94 -8.74
C PRO A 127 -1.81 -3.31 -9.43
N TYR A 128 -1.91 -3.48 -10.74
CA TYR A 128 -3.14 -3.28 -11.48
C TYR A 128 -4.05 -4.50 -11.25
N ASN A 129 -5.32 -4.29 -10.93
CA ASN A 129 -6.25 -5.39 -10.62
C ASN A 129 -6.71 -6.10 -11.91
N ASP A 130 -5.87 -6.97 -12.42
CA ASP A 130 -6.07 -7.76 -13.63
C ASP A 130 -5.52 -9.18 -13.42
N GLU A 131 -6.20 -10.17 -13.96
CA GLU A 131 -5.81 -11.58 -13.82
C GLU A 131 -4.38 -11.86 -14.28
N ARG A 132 -3.92 -11.22 -15.35
CA ARG A 132 -2.55 -11.39 -15.86
C ARG A 132 -1.48 -10.89 -14.89
N ILE A 133 -1.78 -9.85 -14.10
CA ILE A 133 -0.88 -9.36 -13.05
C ILE A 133 -0.87 -10.31 -11.87
N ARG A 134 -2.04 -10.84 -11.47
CA ARG A 134 -2.12 -11.89 -10.43
C ARG A 134 -1.29 -13.11 -10.83
N ASP A 135 -1.44 -13.60 -12.06
CA ASP A 135 -0.73 -14.77 -12.56
C ASP A 135 0.77 -14.50 -12.69
N CYS A 136 1.15 -13.28 -13.05
CA CYS A 136 2.55 -12.84 -13.02
C CYS A 136 3.14 -12.91 -11.61
N ILE A 137 2.44 -12.40 -10.59
CA ILE A 137 2.86 -12.48 -9.18
C ILE A 137 2.99 -13.95 -8.73
N ASN A 138 2.05 -14.80 -9.12
CA ASN A 138 2.08 -16.23 -8.79
C ASN A 138 3.29 -16.93 -9.43
N THR A 139 3.59 -16.61 -10.68
CA THR A 139 4.77 -17.11 -11.39
C THR A 139 6.08 -16.65 -10.74
N LEU A 140 6.17 -15.38 -10.34
CA LEU A 140 7.33 -14.86 -9.61
C LEU A 140 7.55 -15.61 -8.28
N TYR A 141 6.49 -15.88 -7.54
CA TYR A 141 6.56 -16.65 -6.31
C TYR A 141 7.11 -18.07 -6.56
N GLU A 142 6.67 -18.77 -7.63
CA GLU A 142 7.16 -20.08 -8.01
C GLU A 142 8.63 -20.08 -8.42
N GLN A 143 9.11 -18.97 -8.97
CA GLN A 143 10.51 -18.74 -9.30
C GLN A 143 11.38 -18.33 -8.08
N GLY A 144 10.77 -18.23 -6.88
CA GLY A 144 11.48 -17.83 -5.67
C GLY A 144 11.73 -16.32 -5.56
N ILE A 145 11.00 -15.50 -6.34
CA ILE A 145 11.05 -14.04 -6.29
C ILE A 145 9.84 -13.54 -5.52
N PRO A 146 10.00 -13.18 -4.23
CA PRO A 146 8.90 -12.71 -3.40
C PRO A 146 8.36 -11.37 -3.89
N VAL A 147 7.04 -11.19 -3.80
CA VAL A 147 6.36 -9.94 -4.11
C VAL A 147 5.69 -9.38 -2.85
N VAL A 148 5.88 -8.09 -2.59
CA VAL A 148 5.10 -7.31 -1.64
C VAL A 148 4.30 -6.28 -2.42
N THR A 149 2.98 -6.26 -2.24
CA THR A 149 2.13 -5.22 -2.83
C THR A 149 2.08 -4.00 -1.92
N LEU A 150 1.98 -2.82 -2.51
CA LEU A 150 1.90 -1.56 -1.78
C LEU A 150 0.84 -0.63 -2.36
N ASN A 151 0.30 0.24 -1.51
CA ASN A 151 -0.77 1.19 -1.81
C ASN A 151 -2.08 0.48 -2.20
N THR A 152 -2.19 -0.11 -3.36
CA THR A 152 -3.30 -0.99 -3.74
C THR A 152 -2.89 -2.46 -3.66
N ASP A 153 -3.86 -3.37 -3.61
CA ASP A 153 -3.62 -4.81 -3.53
C ASP A 153 -4.26 -5.56 -4.71
N ILE A 154 -4.00 -6.85 -4.79
CA ILE A 154 -4.62 -7.75 -5.75
C ILE A 154 -4.97 -9.07 -5.06
N GLU A 155 -6.26 -9.39 -5.04
CA GLU A 155 -6.77 -10.57 -4.36
C GLU A 155 -6.30 -11.88 -5.00
N ASN A 156 -6.25 -12.93 -4.19
CA ASN A 156 -5.90 -14.29 -4.62
C ASN A 156 -4.52 -14.41 -5.27
N SER A 157 -3.60 -13.52 -4.97
CA SER A 157 -2.20 -13.59 -5.39
C SER A 157 -1.32 -14.22 -4.30
N ARG A 158 -0.19 -14.80 -4.73
CA ARG A 158 0.83 -15.38 -3.84
C ARG A 158 1.88 -14.36 -3.39
N ARG A 159 1.49 -13.09 -3.25
CA ARG A 159 2.32 -12.08 -2.60
C ARG A 159 2.61 -12.46 -1.16
N ILE A 160 3.77 -12.09 -0.65
CA ILE A 160 4.13 -12.43 0.75
C ILE A 160 3.55 -11.46 1.77
N ALA A 161 3.25 -10.22 1.37
CA ALA A 161 2.59 -9.22 2.22
C ALA A 161 1.99 -8.09 1.38
N TYR A 162 1.05 -7.37 1.98
CA TYR A 162 0.53 -6.09 1.53
C TYR A 162 0.91 -4.98 2.52
N VAL A 163 1.28 -3.80 2.01
CA VAL A 163 1.52 -2.58 2.78
C VAL A 163 0.68 -1.44 2.23
N GLY A 164 -0.25 -0.93 3.02
CA GLY A 164 -1.14 0.15 2.61
C GLY A 164 -2.20 0.46 3.65
N SER A 165 -3.22 1.22 3.28
CA SER A 165 -4.35 1.47 4.16
C SER A 165 -5.37 0.32 4.11
N ASN A 166 -6.16 0.19 5.16
CA ASN A 166 -7.44 -0.53 5.08
C ASN A 166 -8.45 0.41 4.41
N TYR A 167 -8.63 0.28 3.10
CA TYR A 167 -9.39 1.22 2.31
C TYR A 167 -10.89 1.18 2.58
N THR A 168 -11.45 0.01 2.90
CA THR A 168 -12.83 -0.10 3.38
C THR A 168 -13.02 0.72 4.66
N ARG A 169 -12.07 0.62 5.61
CA ARG A 169 -12.11 1.41 6.85
C ARG A 169 -11.88 2.91 6.58
N SER A 170 -11.03 3.25 5.61
CA SER A 170 -10.81 4.65 5.22
C SER A 170 -12.07 5.28 4.60
N GLY A 171 -12.79 4.53 3.76
CA GLY A 171 -14.07 4.94 3.23
C GLY A 171 -15.14 5.10 4.32
N ALA A 172 -15.20 4.16 5.27
CA ALA A 172 -16.07 4.27 6.44
C ALA A 172 -15.76 5.52 7.29
N THR A 173 -14.46 5.87 7.42
CA THR A 173 -14.01 7.09 8.10
C THR A 173 -14.53 8.33 7.37
N ALA A 174 -14.48 8.37 6.04
CA ALA A 174 -15.02 9.48 5.24
C ALA A 174 -16.54 9.64 5.45
N ALA A 175 -17.29 8.53 5.47
CA ALA A 175 -18.72 8.54 5.74
C ALA A 175 -19.04 9.05 7.16
N GLY A 176 -18.28 8.60 8.17
CA GLY A 176 -18.41 9.09 9.54
C GLY A 176 -18.13 10.59 9.67
N LEU A 177 -17.08 11.08 9.02
CA LEU A 177 -16.79 12.52 8.96
C LEU A 177 -17.94 13.31 8.31
N LEU A 178 -18.48 12.80 7.20
CA LEU A 178 -19.61 13.45 6.53
C LEU A 178 -20.82 13.56 7.47
N GLN A 179 -21.12 12.49 8.21
CA GLN A 179 -22.22 12.49 9.19
C GLN A 179 -22.01 13.54 10.28
N LEU A 180 -20.80 13.66 10.81
CA LEU A 180 -20.44 14.61 11.87
C LEU A 180 -20.49 16.07 11.39
N MET A 181 -20.15 16.33 10.12
CA MET A 181 -20.02 17.66 9.54
C MET A 181 -21.29 18.17 8.87
N THR A 182 -22.34 17.35 8.79
CA THR A 182 -23.57 17.72 8.07
C THR A 182 -24.83 17.48 8.91
N SER A 183 -25.86 18.30 8.66
CA SER A 183 -27.20 18.17 9.24
C SER A 183 -28.24 18.23 8.11
N GLY A 184 -29.44 17.72 8.38
CA GLY A 184 -30.53 17.67 7.39
C GLY A 184 -30.23 16.68 6.24
N THR A 185 -30.86 16.90 5.09
CA THR A 185 -30.69 16.06 3.92
C THR A 185 -29.35 16.31 3.23
N VAL A 186 -28.60 15.25 2.97
CA VAL A 186 -27.30 15.30 2.30
C VAL A 186 -27.34 14.48 1.02
N ASN A 187 -27.08 15.15 -0.09
CA ASN A 187 -27.00 14.57 -1.43
C ASN A 187 -25.52 14.52 -1.84
N VAL A 188 -24.96 13.32 -1.93
CA VAL A 188 -23.54 13.12 -2.15
C VAL A 188 -23.27 12.82 -3.61
N GLY A 189 -22.31 13.55 -4.22
CA GLY A 189 -21.65 13.12 -5.44
C GLY A 189 -20.33 12.43 -5.09
N ILE A 190 -20.03 11.31 -5.72
CA ILE A 190 -18.73 10.62 -5.59
C ILE A 190 -17.89 10.90 -6.82
N VAL A 191 -16.65 11.32 -6.61
CA VAL A 191 -15.61 11.41 -7.64
C VAL A 191 -14.55 10.37 -7.31
N THR A 192 -14.39 9.38 -8.19
CA THR A 192 -13.52 8.22 -7.95
C THR A 192 -12.54 8.00 -9.09
N GLY A 193 -11.46 7.27 -8.83
CA GLY A 193 -10.56 6.79 -9.87
C GLY A 193 -11.04 5.50 -10.52
N SER A 194 -10.16 4.90 -11.33
CA SER A 194 -10.48 3.68 -12.06
C SER A 194 -10.93 2.54 -11.15
N SER A 195 -11.99 1.85 -11.57
CA SER A 195 -12.49 0.63 -10.93
C SER A 195 -11.50 -0.54 -10.98
N ASN A 196 -10.49 -0.48 -11.85
CA ASN A 196 -9.38 -1.45 -11.90
C ASN A 196 -8.30 -1.21 -10.83
N ILE A 197 -8.48 -0.22 -9.97
CA ILE A 197 -7.61 0.05 -8.82
C ILE A 197 -8.40 -0.27 -7.55
N LEU A 198 -8.06 -1.37 -6.91
CA LEU A 198 -8.83 -1.95 -5.80
C LEU A 198 -9.06 -0.96 -4.66
N CYS A 199 -8.07 -0.12 -4.34
CA CYS A 199 -8.21 0.87 -3.27
C CYS A 199 -9.33 1.89 -3.51
N HIS A 200 -9.66 2.22 -4.75
CA HIS A 200 -10.76 3.14 -5.07
C HIS A 200 -12.12 2.50 -4.81
N THR A 201 -12.30 1.25 -5.26
CA THR A 201 -13.55 0.51 -5.07
C THR A 201 -13.79 0.18 -3.60
N GLU A 202 -12.76 -0.21 -2.85
CA GLU A 202 -12.86 -0.50 -1.43
C GLU A 202 -13.24 0.73 -0.59
N ARG A 203 -12.73 1.91 -0.92
CA ARG A 203 -13.14 3.18 -0.28
C ARG A 203 -14.64 3.43 -0.48
N ILE A 204 -15.14 3.23 -1.69
CA ILE A 204 -16.57 3.40 -2.00
C ILE A 204 -17.41 2.37 -1.24
N VAL A 205 -17.00 1.11 -1.22
CA VAL A 205 -17.70 0.05 -0.46
C VAL A 205 -17.81 0.41 1.02
N GLY A 206 -16.70 0.82 1.64
CA GLY A 206 -16.68 1.24 3.03
C GLY A 206 -17.56 2.47 3.30
N PHE A 207 -17.54 3.45 2.40
CA PHE A 207 -18.34 4.66 2.47
C PHE A 207 -19.84 4.34 2.41
N LEU A 208 -20.26 3.61 1.39
CA LEU A 208 -21.67 3.25 1.18
C LEU A 208 -22.22 2.40 2.31
N LYS A 209 -21.50 1.34 2.73
CA LYS A 209 -21.91 0.46 3.83
C LYS A 209 -22.12 1.23 5.14
N THR A 210 -21.29 2.23 5.41
CA THR A 210 -21.40 3.07 6.62
C THR A 210 -22.58 4.02 6.54
N LEU A 211 -23.01 4.42 5.36
CA LEU A 211 -24.17 5.31 5.17
C LEU A 211 -25.50 4.56 5.12
N GLU A 212 -25.55 3.24 4.94
CA GLU A 212 -26.79 2.46 4.87
C GLU A 212 -27.79 2.79 5.99
N PRO A 213 -27.40 2.85 7.30
CA PRO A 213 -28.32 3.19 8.38
C PRO A 213 -28.86 4.63 8.34
N PHE A 214 -28.27 5.49 7.50
CA PHE A 214 -28.59 6.92 7.38
C PHE A 214 -29.20 7.27 6.02
N SER A 215 -29.65 6.27 5.25
CA SER A 215 -30.16 6.42 3.88
C SER A 215 -31.37 7.37 3.75
N ASP A 216 -32.15 7.53 4.82
CA ASP A 216 -33.24 8.51 4.89
C ASP A 216 -32.72 9.97 4.85
N ARG A 217 -31.51 10.21 5.32
CA ARG A 217 -30.88 11.54 5.45
C ARG A 217 -29.76 11.78 4.46
N ILE A 218 -28.92 10.75 4.20
CA ILE A 218 -27.72 10.85 3.35
C ILE A 218 -27.85 9.86 2.21
N ARG A 219 -27.84 10.35 0.99
CA ARG A 219 -27.92 9.50 -0.20
C ARG A 219 -26.84 9.86 -1.22
N VAL A 220 -26.26 8.86 -1.87
CA VAL A 220 -25.43 9.06 -3.03
C VAL A 220 -26.32 9.28 -4.25
N VAL A 221 -26.11 10.38 -4.93
CA VAL A 221 -26.92 10.80 -6.09
C VAL A 221 -26.34 10.23 -7.38
N ASP A 222 -25.04 10.41 -7.56
CA ASP A 222 -24.34 9.91 -8.74
C ASP A 222 -22.84 9.72 -8.43
N THR A 223 -22.15 8.94 -9.27
CA THR A 223 -20.72 8.65 -9.18
C THR A 223 -20.06 8.89 -10.53
N VAL A 224 -18.97 9.62 -10.56
CA VAL A 224 -18.16 9.83 -11.76
C VAL A 224 -16.77 9.25 -11.59
N GLU A 225 -16.30 8.51 -12.59
CA GLU A 225 -14.97 7.94 -12.64
C GLU A 225 -14.04 8.90 -13.40
N ILE A 226 -12.85 9.12 -12.85
CA ILE A 226 -11.74 9.89 -13.43
C ILE A 226 -10.46 9.04 -13.38
N HIS A 227 -9.39 9.46 -14.06
CA HIS A 227 -8.13 8.72 -14.12
C HIS A 227 -7.03 9.42 -13.30
N ASP A 228 -7.37 9.89 -12.08
CA ASP A 228 -6.50 10.73 -11.22
C ASP A 228 -6.00 12.02 -11.89
N ASP A 229 -6.65 12.41 -13.00
CA ASP A 229 -6.32 13.58 -13.79
C ASP A 229 -7.12 14.82 -13.34
N GLU A 230 -6.42 15.93 -13.16
CA GLU A 230 -7.02 17.17 -12.62
C GLU A 230 -7.96 17.84 -13.63
N VAL A 231 -7.67 17.77 -14.93
CA VAL A 231 -8.51 18.37 -15.98
C VAL A 231 -9.78 17.56 -16.14
N GLU A 232 -9.66 16.24 -16.23
CA GLU A 232 -10.80 15.34 -16.29
C GLU A 232 -11.69 15.48 -15.05
N SER A 233 -11.09 15.59 -13.87
CA SER A 233 -11.81 15.82 -12.62
C SER A 233 -12.59 17.14 -12.63
N TYR A 234 -11.98 18.21 -13.13
CA TYR A 234 -12.67 19.49 -13.29
C TYR A 234 -13.91 19.36 -14.21
N GLU A 235 -13.76 18.77 -15.38
CA GLU A 235 -14.82 18.64 -16.39
C GLU A 235 -15.95 17.74 -15.87
N LYS A 236 -15.63 16.57 -15.33
CA LYS A 236 -16.62 15.62 -14.85
C LYS A 236 -17.33 16.11 -13.60
N THR A 237 -16.63 16.77 -12.68
CA THR A 237 -17.25 17.40 -11.50
C THR A 237 -18.19 18.53 -11.91
N THR A 238 -17.80 19.35 -12.90
CA THR A 238 -18.67 20.39 -13.46
C THR A 238 -19.95 19.81 -14.04
N THR A 239 -19.82 18.74 -14.83
CA THR A 239 -20.95 18.03 -15.43
C THR A 239 -21.86 17.41 -14.36
N LEU A 240 -21.27 16.74 -13.37
CA LEU A 240 -21.99 16.14 -12.22
C LEU A 240 -22.85 17.17 -11.50
N LEU A 241 -22.23 18.31 -11.13
CA LEU A 241 -22.92 19.38 -10.37
C LEU A 241 -23.94 20.17 -11.18
N SER A 242 -23.80 20.17 -12.52
CA SER A 242 -24.77 20.77 -13.42
C SER A 242 -25.99 19.86 -13.63
N LYS A 243 -25.77 18.57 -13.74
CA LYS A 243 -26.80 17.54 -13.88
C LYS A 243 -27.59 17.32 -12.58
N HIS A 244 -26.90 17.44 -11.45
CA HIS A 244 -27.45 17.22 -10.10
C HIS A 244 -27.24 18.46 -9.21
N PRO A 245 -28.00 19.54 -9.41
CA PRO A 245 -27.84 20.78 -8.65
C PRO A 245 -28.15 20.65 -7.17
N GLU A 246 -28.84 19.58 -6.75
CA GLU A 246 -29.16 19.22 -5.36
C GLU A 246 -27.95 18.67 -4.59
N ILE A 247 -26.86 18.31 -5.24
CA ILE A 247 -25.63 17.85 -4.55
C ILE A 247 -25.10 18.95 -3.63
N ASN A 248 -24.97 18.60 -2.36
CA ASN A 248 -24.45 19.47 -1.29
C ASN A 248 -23.26 18.86 -0.54
N ALA A 249 -22.80 17.67 -0.96
CA ALA A 249 -21.56 17.06 -0.50
C ALA A 249 -20.83 16.36 -1.66
N LEU A 250 -19.49 16.39 -1.63
CA LEU A 250 -18.65 15.61 -2.54
C LEU A 250 -17.69 14.75 -1.74
N PHE A 251 -17.54 13.51 -2.17
CA PHE A 251 -16.54 12.57 -1.69
C PHE A 251 -15.56 12.24 -2.81
N PHE A 252 -14.31 12.70 -2.68
CA PHE A 252 -13.22 12.34 -3.59
C PHE A 252 -12.55 11.07 -3.07
N ALA A 253 -12.78 9.94 -3.71
CA ALA A 253 -12.24 8.64 -3.33
C ALA A 253 -10.88 8.33 -3.98
N ALA A 254 -10.35 9.24 -4.83
CA ALA A 254 -9.14 9.08 -5.62
C ALA A 254 -8.38 10.40 -5.75
N GLY A 255 -7.38 10.49 -6.65
CA GLY A 255 -6.70 11.73 -7.04
C GLY A 255 -7.61 12.70 -7.79
N GLY A 256 -7.05 13.74 -8.46
CA GLY A 256 -7.83 14.75 -9.18
C GLY A 256 -8.62 15.70 -8.26
N VAL A 257 -8.29 15.75 -6.98
CA VAL A 257 -9.02 16.52 -5.96
C VAL A 257 -9.00 18.02 -6.26
N TYR A 258 -7.88 18.55 -6.71
CA TYR A 258 -7.74 19.98 -7.02
C TYR A 258 -8.66 20.41 -8.17
N GLY A 259 -8.67 19.65 -9.27
CA GLY A 259 -9.54 19.93 -10.40
C GLY A 259 -11.00 19.98 -10.02
N GLY A 260 -11.48 18.97 -9.27
CA GLY A 260 -12.85 18.95 -8.77
C GLY A 260 -13.16 20.12 -7.82
N CYS A 261 -12.25 20.48 -6.92
CA CYS A 261 -12.40 21.65 -6.07
C CYS A 261 -12.48 22.96 -6.88
N ARG A 262 -11.65 23.10 -7.93
CA ARG A 262 -11.70 24.26 -8.84
C ARG A 262 -13.04 24.37 -9.57
N SER A 263 -13.64 23.24 -9.93
CA SER A 263 -15.00 23.22 -10.49
C SER A 263 -16.04 23.76 -9.50
N VAL A 264 -15.99 23.31 -8.25
CA VAL A 264 -16.88 23.81 -7.17
C VAL A 264 -16.73 25.32 -6.97
N GLU A 265 -15.49 25.83 -6.97
CA GLU A 265 -15.22 27.28 -6.85
C GLU A 265 -15.73 28.05 -8.06
N ALA A 266 -15.50 27.58 -9.30
CA ALA A 266 -15.94 28.20 -10.53
C ALA A 266 -17.47 28.31 -10.64
N LEU A 267 -18.19 27.30 -10.11
CA LEU A 267 -19.65 27.28 -10.02
C LEU A 267 -20.19 28.13 -8.85
N GLY A 268 -19.35 28.77 -8.06
CA GLY A 268 -19.76 29.56 -6.88
C GLY A 268 -20.35 28.73 -5.73
N LYS A 269 -20.16 27.39 -5.75
CA LYS A 269 -20.78 26.46 -4.80
C LYS A 269 -19.93 26.15 -3.55
N LYS A 270 -18.78 26.81 -3.37
CA LYS A 270 -17.85 26.56 -2.24
C LYS A 270 -18.51 26.56 -0.86
N LYS A 271 -19.49 27.43 -0.61
CA LYS A 271 -20.17 27.53 0.67
C LYS A 271 -21.30 26.52 0.85
N SER A 272 -21.81 25.95 -0.24
CA SER A 272 -22.96 25.06 -0.25
C SER A 272 -22.61 23.57 -0.37
N ILE A 273 -21.36 23.25 -0.75
CA ILE A 273 -20.89 21.87 -0.91
C ILE A 273 -19.85 21.56 0.16
N ARG A 274 -20.08 20.48 0.91
CA ARG A 274 -19.11 19.94 1.87
C ARG A 274 -18.24 18.89 1.18
N ILE A 275 -16.91 19.09 1.20
CA ILE A 275 -15.96 18.20 0.50
C ILE A 275 -15.14 17.42 1.51
N ILE A 276 -15.07 16.10 1.31
CA ILE A 276 -14.12 15.18 1.95
C ILE A 276 -13.25 14.56 0.86
N ALA A 277 -11.93 14.54 1.10
CA ALA A 277 -10.96 14.05 0.14
C ALA A 277 -9.96 13.09 0.79
N PHE A 278 -9.05 12.58 -0.02
CA PHE A 278 -7.87 11.82 0.40
C PHE A 278 -6.60 12.59 0.12
N ASP A 279 -5.59 12.29 0.95
CA ASP A 279 -4.21 12.76 0.88
C ASP A 279 -4.00 14.26 1.10
N LEU A 280 -2.81 14.64 1.51
CA LEU A 280 -2.43 16.02 1.77
C LEU A 280 -1.30 16.45 0.81
N VAL A 281 -1.55 16.23 -0.49
CA VAL A 281 -0.64 16.75 -1.53
C VAL A 281 -0.68 18.30 -1.55
N PRO A 282 0.31 19.00 -2.11
CA PRO A 282 0.38 20.47 -2.05
C PRO A 282 -0.89 21.19 -2.50
N THR A 283 -1.55 20.71 -3.55
CA THR A 283 -2.80 21.28 -4.08
C THR A 283 -4.00 21.02 -3.17
N THR A 284 -4.09 19.81 -2.56
CA THR A 284 -5.12 19.49 -1.56
C THR A 284 -4.92 20.32 -0.30
N ARG A 285 -3.67 20.52 0.15
CA ARG A 285 -3.33 21.41 1.26
C ARG A 285 -3.88 22.83 1.01
N GLN A 286 -3.62 23.38 -0.16
CA GLN A 286 -4.11 24.72 -0.55
C GLN A 286 -5.65 24.79 -0.46
N MET A 287 -6.36 23.76 -0.94
CA MET A 287 -7.83 23.70 -0.89
C MET A 287 -8.38 23.52 0.52
N LEU A 288 -7.61 22.89 1.41
CA LEU A 288 -7.96 22.76 2.82
C LEU A 288 -7.72 24.10 3.56
N GLU A 289 -6.57 24.76 3.34
CA GLU A 289 -6.23 26.07 3.92
C GLU A 289 -7.24 27.17 3.55
N ASN A 290 -7.69 27.19 2.30
CA ASN A 290 -8.68 28.15 1.83
C ASN A 290 -10.13 27.78 2.19
N GLY A 291 -10.37 26.60 2.81
CA GLY A 291 -11.66 26.13 3.26
C GLY A 291 -12.59 25.59 2.17
N THR A 292 -12.08 25.21 1.01
CA THR A 292 -12.85 24.50 -0.03
C THR A 292 -13.06 23.04 0.38
N ILE A 293 -12.02 22.37 0.89
CA ILE A 293 -12.10 21.04 1.50
C ILE A 293 -12.37 21.19 2.99
N ALA A 294 -13.28 20.39 3.54
CA ALA A 294 -13.59 20.37 4.96
C ALA A 294 -12.62 19.46 5.75
N ALA A 295 -12.29 18.30 5.20
CA ALA A 295 -11.32 17.37 5.76
C ALA A 295 -10.71 16.51 4.67
N THR A 296 -9.46 16.07 4.89
CA THR A 296 -8.80 15.06 4.07
C THR A 296 -8.27 13.92 4.94
N ILE A 297 -8.24 12.72 4.38
CA ILE A 297 -7.80 11.49 5.04
C ILE A 297 -6.42 11.13 4.49
N CYS A 298 -5.41 11.15 5.35
CA CYS A 298 -4.02 10.86 5.01
C CYS A 298 -3.64 9.44 5.38
N GLN A 299 -2.72 8.84 4.63
CA GLN A 299 -2.43 7.41 4.69
C GLN A 299 -0.92 7.08 4.72
N GLN A 300 -0.11 7.95 5.29
CA GLN A 300 1.32 7.77 5.53
C GLN A 300 2.12 7.26 4.31
N PRO A 301 2.20 8.01 3.20
CA PRO A 301 2.81 7.57 1.95
C PRO A 301 4.27 7.14 2.08
N LYS A 302 5.07 7.82 2.89
CA LYS A 302 6.49 7.44 3.12
C LYS A 302 6.63 6.05 3.70
N ILE A 303 5.73 5.67 4.63
CA ILE A 303 5.73 4.31 5.23
C ILE A 303 5.30 3.29 4.18
N GLN A 304 4.33 3.62 3.33
CA GLN A 304 3.92 2.75 2.23
C GLN A 304 5.07 2.51 1.24
N GLY A 305 5.97 3.46 1.05
CA GLY A 305 7.17 3.29 0.23
C GLY A 305 8.28 2.49 0.90
N SER A 306 8.58 2.78 2.17
CA SER A 306 9.73 2.21 2.88
C SER A 306 9.48 0.80 3.42
N ASN A 307 8.29 0.52 3.95
CA ASN A 307 8.01 -0.74 4.62
C ASN A 307 8.04 -1.98 3.70
N PRO A 308 7.55 -1.93 2.44
CA PRO A 308 7.67 -3.06 1.51
C PRO A 308 9.10 -3.53 1.31
N LEU A 309 10.04 -2.57 1.18
CA LEU A 309 11.47 -2.87 1.05
C LEU A 309 12.04 -3.52 2.32
N SER A 310 11.58 -3.06 3.49
CA SER A 310 11.98 -3.66 4.77
C SER A 310 11.51 -5.11 4.88
N LEU A 311 10.27 -5.40 4.46
CA LEU A 311 9.70 -6.76 4.48
C LEU A 311 10.41 -7.68 3.49
N LEU A 312 10.65 -7.22 2.25
CA LEU A 312 11.42 -7.98 1.25
C LEU A 312 12.83 -8.27 1.73
N PHE A 313 13.53 -7.26 2.25
CA PHE A 313 14.89 -7.43 2.77
C PHE A 313 14.92 -8.42 3.93
N ALA A 314 13.99 -8.32 4.88
CA ALA A 314 13.89 -9.26 6.00
C ALA A 314 13.63 -10.69 5.51
N TYR A 315 12.68 -10.89 4.59
CA TYR A 315 12.38 -12.19 4.01
C TYR A 315 13.60 -12.80 3.30
N LEU A 316 14.26 -12.05 2.43
CA LEU A 316 15.42 -12.52 1.66
C LEU A 316 16.64 -12.82 2.52
N THR A 317 16.76 -12.19 3.67
CA THR A 317 17.89 -12.37 4.59
C THR A 317 17.64 -13.45 5.64
N THR A 318 16.40 -13.59 6.12
CA THR A 318 16.06 -14.54 7.19
C THR A 318 15.39 -15.81 6.66
N GLY A 319 14.71 -15.75 5.52
CA GLY A 319 13.83 -16.83 5.01
C GLY A 319 12.48 -16.89 5.76
N GLU A 320 12.22 -15.96 6.70
CA GLU A 320 10.98 -15.94 7.49
C GLU A 320 9.91 -15.12 6.77
N ASN A 321 8.70 -15.66 6.68
CA ASN A 321 7.56 -14.89 6.17
C ASN A 321 7.26 -13.69 7.09
N PRO A 322 6.74 -12.59 6.52
CA PRO A 322 6.22 -11.48 7.33
C PRO A 322 5.22 -11.97 8.38
N GLU A 323 5.30 -11.41 9.61
CA GLU A 323 4.39 -11.79 10.71
C GLU A 323 2.91 -11.53 10.37
N LYS A 324 2.66 -10.53 9.50
CA LYS A 324 1.33 -10.15 9.06
C LYS A 324 1.28 -10.15 7.55
N GLU A 325 0.23 -10.74 7.00
CA GLU A 325 -0.08 -10.64 5.58
C GLU A 325 -0.46 -9.20 5.20
N TYR A 326 -1.24 -8.53 6.04
CA TYR A 326 -1.69 -7.15 5.85
C TYR A 326 -0.99 -6.23 6.84
N ASN A 327 -0.11 -5.36 6.34
CA ASN A 327 0.61 -4.36 7.10
C ASN A 327 -0.05 -2.99 6.90
N TYR A 328 -1.14 -2.76 7.63
CA TYR A 328 -1.90 -1.53 7.51
C TYR A 328 -1.16 -0.35 8.13
N VAL A 329 -1.07 0.74 7.37
CA VAL A 329 -0.61 2.04 7.88
C VAL A 329 -1.73 2.75 8.64
N ALA A 330 -1.37 3.65 9.53
CA ALA A 330 -2.34 4.48 10.23
C ALA A 330 -3.03 5.46 9.27
N VAL A 331 -4.26 5.78 9.58
CA VAL A 331 -5.07 6.76 8.87
C VAL A 331 -5.23 7.99 9.75
N ASP A 332 -4.83 9.16 9.25
CA ASP A 332 -4.88 10.44 9.94
C ASP A 332 -5.91 11.37 9.27
N ILE A 333 -6.75 12.01 10.08
CA ILE A 333 -7.68 13.03 9.60
C ILE A 333 -7.00 14.40 9.69
N ARG A 334 -6.99 15.13 8.58
CA ARG A 334 -6.47 16.50 8.51
C ARG A 334 -7.60 17.46 8.19
N ILE A 335 -7.62 18.53 8.95
CA ILE A 335 -8.47 19.71 8.76
C ILE A 335 -7.58 20.94 8.73
N LYS A 336 -8.13 22.10 8.40
CA LYS A 336 -7.36 23.35 8.29
C LYS A 336 -6.50 23.65 9.53
N GLU A 337 -6.95 23.29 10.72
CA GLU A 337 -6.33 23.64 11.99
C GLU A 337 -5.18 22.69 12.41
N ASN A 338 -4.95 21.58 11.67
CA ASN A 338 -3.91 20.60 12.04
C ASN A 338 -2.96 20.20 10.89
N ILE A 339 -2.82 21.10 9.87
CA ILE A 339 -1.93 20.90 8.71
C ILE A 339 -0.68 21.77 8.76
#